data_fecffa5ca8a964a23c79c3988a7b7b17
#
_entry.id   fecffa5ca8a964a23c79c3988a7b7b17
#
_cell.length_a   1.000
_cell.length_b   1.000
_cell.length_c   1.000
_cell.angle_alpha   90.00
_cell.angle_beta   90.00
_cell.angle_gamma   90.00
#
_symmetry.space_group_name_H-M   'P 1'
#
loop_
_entity.id
_entity.type
_entity.pdbx_description
1 polymer ?
#
loop_
_entity_poly.entity_id
_entity_poly.type
_entity_poly.pdbx_seq_one_letter_code
_entity_poly.pdbx_strand_id
1 'polypeptide(L)'
;MSMYPAMSMRALAWALGVAAIGTQISYPLTAGAARDAVSIAVVALLGAACVAHAAGVRGLRWTAGMLTVTAGGGLLVEMLGTASGLPFGSYSYASGRLGPALGTVPLIIGLAWTAGAYPAWCAADRVARGRVRGRRGAQLMLATAGLVGWDLYLDPQMVADGQWSWTGRFPSLPGLPQVPVSNYLGWLLIAVLMMAALDSLGRYAPAARVRGHGAADALPLTLYLWTWLGSGLAHTVFLGLTASAVYGFVAMGVLGTGVLASLGSSGSGRHTARRAAAASSGKRPAQPGTMGGCKLR
;
A
#
# COMPACT_ATOMS: atom_id res chain seq x y z
N MET A 1 -22.56 -2.58 -33.00
CA MET A 1 -22.73 -3.04 -31.59
C MET A 1 -21.38 -3.55 -31.10
N SER A 2 -20.75 -2.81 -30.18
CA SER A 2 -19.40 -3.13 -29.66
C SER A 2 -19.48 -4.35 -28.74
N MET A 3 -18.89 -5.47 -29.15
CA MET A 3 -18.77 -6.72 -28.39
C MET A 3 -17.46 -6.77 -27.59
N TYR A 4 -17.02 -5.68 -26.99
CA TYR A 4 -15.93 -5.75 -26.01
C TYR A 4 -16.55 -5.90 -24.62
N PRO A 5 -16.31 -7.02 -23.88
CA PRO A 5 -16.73 -7.14 -22.50
C PRO A 5 -16.09 -6.01 -21.69
N ALA A 6 -16.89 -5.21 -21.00
CA ALA A 6 -16.38 -4.17 -20.12
C ALA A 6 -15.42 -4.80 -19.10
N MET A 7 -14.18 -4.30 -19.05
CA MET A 7 -13.18 -4.77 -18.13
C MET A 7 -13.68 -4.57 -16.68
N SER A 8 -13.64 -5.62 -15.86
CA SER A 8 -14.05 -5.49 -14.46
C SER A 8 -13.13 -4.52 -13.72
N MET A 9 -13.66 -3.78 -12.72
CA MET A 9 -12.85 -2.86 -11.88
C MET A 9 -11.63 -3.57 -11.26
N ARG A 10 -11.76 -4.87 -10.99
CA ARG A 10 -10.65 -5.67 -10.49
C ARG A 10 -9.57 -5.88 -11.55
N ALA A 11 -9.94 -6.19 -12.78
CA ALA A 11 -9.00 -6.35 -13.89
C ALA A 11 -8.29 -5.02 -14.20
N LEU A 12 -9.03 -3.91 -14.20
CA LEU A 12 -8.48 -2.56 -14.36
C LEU A 12 -7.45 -2.24 -13.27
N ALA A 13 -7.80 -2.49 -12.00
CA ALA A 13 -6.90 -2.22 -10.88
C ALA A 13 -5.58 -3.01 -11.00
N TRP A 14 -5.65 -4.30 -11.38
CA TRP A 14 -4.46 -5.12 -11.62
C TRP A 14 -3.65 -4.64 -12.82
N ALA A 15 -4.29 -4.29 -13.93
CA ALA A 15 -3.59 -3.76 -15.11
C ALA A 15 -2.82 -2.48 -14.78
N LEU A 16 -3.44 -1.55 -14.04
CA LEU A 16 -2.80 -0.33 -13.57
C LEU A 16 -1.66 -0.62 -12.58
N GLY A 17 -1.84 -1.56 -11.66
CA GLY A 17 -0.79 -1.96 -10.70
C GLY A 17 0.42 -2.59 -11.38
N VAL A 18 0.20 -3.49 -12.35
CA VAL A 18 1.29 -4.10 -13.14
C VAL A 18 2.01 -3.04 -13.98
N ALA A 19 1.27 -2.12 -14.62
CA ALA A 19 1.85 -1.01 -15.35
C ALA A 19 2.68 -0.10 -14.44
N ALA A 20 2.19 0.20 -13.22
CA ALA A 20 2.93 0.98 -12.23
C ALA A 20 4.26 0.31 -11.86
N ILE A 21 4.25 -1.00 -11.58
CA ILE A 21 5.46 -1.78 -11.26
C ILE A 21 6.43 -1.73 -12.44
N GLY A 22 5.95 -1.97 -13.67
CA GLY A 22 6.79 -1.92 -14.86
C GLY A 22 7.42 -0.54 -15.09
N THR A 23 6.63 0.54 -14.89
CA THR A 23 7.13 1.91 -14.98
C THR A 23 8.14 2.21 -13.87
N GLN A 24 7.91 1.74 -12.65
CA GLN A 24 8.83 1.95 -11.53
C GLN A 24 10.18 1.26 -11.72
N ILE A 25 10.22 0.11 -12.42
CA ILE A 25 11.48 -0.57 -12.79
C ILE A 25 12.33 0.32 -13.71
N SER A 26 11.73 1.14 -14.56
CA SER A 26 12.48 2.04 -15.45
C SER A 26 13.02 3.30 -14.74
N TYR A 27 12.54 3.62 -13.54
CA TYR A 27 12.96 4.82 -12.81
C TYR A 27 14.48 4.95 -12.64
N PRO A 28 15.21 3.96 -12.09
CA PRO A 28 16.66 4.08 -11.93
C PRO A 28 17.45 4.08 -13.26
N LEU A 29 16.80 3.74 -14.37
CA LEU A 29 17.39 3.69 -15.70
C LEU A 29 17.21 5.01 -16.47
N THR A 30 16.54 5.99 -15.88
CA THR A 30 16.24 7.30 -16.49
C THR A 30 16.90 8.42 -15.71
N ALA A 31 16.98 9.62 -16.31
CA ALA A 31 17.53 10.83 -15.70
C ALA A 31 16.81 12.08 -16.24
N GLY A 32 16.92 13.21 -15.51
CA GLY A 32 16.38 14.50 -15.93
C GLY A 32 14.88 14.45 -16.23
N ALA A 33 14.42 15.11 -17.27
CA ALA A 33 13.00 15.19 -17.65
C ALA A 33 12.34 13.83 -17.90
N ALA A 34 13.09 12.83 -18.38
CA ALA A 34 12.57 11.47 -18.55
C ALA A 34 12.25 10.83 -17.19
N ARG A 35 13.11 11.04 -16.19
CA ARG A 35 12.85 10.56 -14.81
C ARG A 35 11.69 11.28 -14.16
N ASP A 36 11.50 12.59 -14.41
CA ASP A 36 10.36 13.35 -13.96
C ASP A 36 9.05 12.78 -14.53
N ALA A 37 9.03 12.50 -15.83
CA ALA A 37 7.86 11.87 -16.47
C ALA A 37 7.57 10.46 -15.90
N VAL A 38 8.61 9.66 -15.65
CA VAL A 38 8.47 8.35 -15.00
C VAL A 38 7.92 8.49 -13.58
N SER A 39 8.40 9.46 -12.79
CA SER A 39 7.90 9.74 -11.43
C SER A 39 6.41 10.06 -11.44
N ILE A 40 5.99 10.97 -12.33
CA ILE A 40 4.57 11.31 -12.51
C ILE A 40 3.75 10.07 -12.90
N ALA A 41 4.23 9.29 -13.88
CA ALA A 41 3.54 8.11 -14.37
C ALA A 41 3.39 7.03 -13.28
N VAL A 42 4.45 6.77 -12.50
CA VAL A 42 4.42 5.82 -11.37
C VAL A 42 3.35 6.22 -10.36
N VAL A 43 3.36 7.47 -9.91
CA VAL A 43 2.39 7.96 -8.91
C VAL A 43 0.97 7.94 -9.46
N ALA A 44 0.77 8.37 -10.71
CA ALA A 44 -0.55 8.35 -11.34
C ALA A 44 -1.09 6.92 -11.47
N LEU A 45 -0.28 5.96 -11.90
CA LEU A 45 -0.66 4.56 -12.07
C LEU A 45 -0.92 3.87 -10.72
N LEU A 46 -0.06 4.09 -9.71
CA LEU A 46 -0.26 3.56 -8.36
C LEU A 46 -1.53 4.12 -7.72
N GLY A 47 -1.71 5.44 -7.79
CA GLY A 47 -2.91 6.11 -7.28
C GLY A 47 -4.18 5.60 -7.97
N ALA A 48 -4.16 5.52 -9.31
CA ALA A 48 -5.27 5.00 -10.09
C ALA A 48 -5.58 3.52 -9.77
N ALA A 49 -4.55 2.67 -9.57
CA ALA A 49 -4.71 1.28 -9.14
C ALA A 49 -5.39 1.19 -7.77
N CYS A 50 -4.97 2.02 -6.81
CA CYS A 50 -5.58 2.12 -5.49
C CYS A 50 -7.06 2.55 -5.57
N VAL A 51 -7.37 3.58 -6.37
CA VAL A 51 -8.74 4.09 -6.59
C VAL A 51 -9.63 3.04 -7.24
N ALA A 52 -9.16 2.41 -8.32
CA ALA A 52 -9.91 1.36 -9.01
C ALA A 52 -10.17 0.15 -8.10
N HIS A 53 -9.16 -0.26 -7.30
CA HIS A 53 -9.32 -1.33 -6.32
C HIS A 53 -10.33 -0.95 -5.23
N ALA A 54 -10.20 0.22 -4.63
CA ALA A 54 -11.10 0.70 -3.60
C ALA A 54 -12.55 0.81 -4.12
N ALA A 55 -12.75 1.34 -5.32
CA ALA A 55 -14.07 1.44 -5.95
C ALA A 55 -14.70 0.06 -6.18
N GLY A 56 -13.92 -0.91 -6.65
CA GLY A 56 -14.40 -2.26 -6.92
C GLY A 56 -14.67 -3.11 -5.67
N VAL A 57 -13.96 -2.85 -4.56
CA VAL A 57 -14.04 -3.67 -3.33
C VAL A 57 -14.87 -2.99 -2.25
N ARG A 58 -14.80 -1.66 -2.14
CA ARG A 58 -15.39 -0.88 -1.03
C ARG A 58 -16.53 0.03 -1.48
N GLY A 59 -16.68 0.22 -2.80
CA GLY A 59 -17.70 1.08 -3.40
C GLY A 59 -17.31 2.55 -3.49
N LEU A 60 -17.99 3.29 -4.38
CA LEU A 60 -17.63 4.66 -4.74
C LEU A 60 -17.68 5.65 -3.58
N ARG A 61 -18.67 5.52 -2.68
CA ARG A 61 -18.80 6.44 -1.52
C ARG A 61 -17.59 6.31 -0.58
N TRP A 62 -17.16 5.08 -0.31
CA TRP A 62 -15.97 4.84 0.49
C TRP A 62 -14.71 5.36 -0.19
N THR A 63 -14.60 5.13 -1.51
CA THR A 63 -13.47 5.61 -2.32
C THR A 63 -13.38 7.12 -2.35
N ALA A 64 -14.51 7.82 -2.47
CA ALA A 64 -14.55 9.28 -2.39
C ALA A 64 -14.06 9.77 -1.00
N GLY A 65 -14.56 9.17 0.09
CA GLY A 65 -14.07 9.47 1.44
C GLY A 65 -12.56 9.17 1.61
N MET A 66 -12.07 8.06 1.07
CA MET A 66 -10.64 7.76 1.05
C MET A 66 -9.84 8.85 0.34
N LEU A 67 -10.25 9.27 -0.86
CA LEU A 67 -9.58 10.34 -1.60
C LEU A 67 -9.62 11.69 -0.87
N THR A 68 -10.73 12.02 -0.21
CA THR A 68 -10.81 13.22 0.63
C THR A 68 -9.78 13.18 1.76
N VAL A 69 -9.64 12.02 2.43
CA VAL A 69 -8.68 11.86 3.53
C VAL A 69 -7.24 11.84 3.02
N THR A 70 -6.94 11.05 1.99
CA THR A 70 -5.56 10.83 1.54
C THR A 70 -5.09 11.90 0.57
N ALA A 71 -5.76 12.08 -0.56
CA ALA A 71 -5.35 13.06 -1.57
C ALA A 71 -5.65 14.49 -1.11
N GLY A 72 -6.88 14.75 -0.65
CA GLY A 72 -7.28 16.08 -0.18
C GLY A 72 -6.55 16.48 1.09
N GLY A 73 -6.50 15.61 2.09
CA GLY A 73 -5.76 15.83 3.34
C GLY A 73 -4.26 15.97 3.10
N GLY A 74 -3.69 15.14 2.22
CA GLY A 74 -2.29 15.23 1.81
C GLY A 74 -1.96 16.58 1.16
N LEU A 75 -2.72 17.00 0.14
CA LEU A 75 -2.52 18.30 -0.47
C LEU A 75 -2.66 19.45 0.52
N LEU A 76 -3.65 19.39 1.42
CA LEU A 76 -3.83 20.42 2.44
C LEU A 76 -2.63 20.54 3.35
N VAL A 77 -2.10 19.41 3.86
CA VAL A 77 -0.95 19.45 4.77
C VAL A 77 0.34 19.87 4.06
N GLU A 78 0.50 19.51 2.79
CA GLU A 78 1.63 19.99 1.97
C GLU A 78 1.57 21.50 1.71
N MET A 79 0.37 22.03 1.42
CA MET A 79 0.17 23.48 1.29
C MET A 79 0.46 24.22 2.60
N LEU A 80 0.03 23.69 3.73
CA LEU A 80 0.37 24.24 5.05
C LEU A 80 1.88 24.13 5.32
N GLY A 81 2.49 22.99 4.98
CA GLY A 81 3.91 22.71 5.14
C GLY A 81 4.79 23.68 4.35
N THR A 82 4.50 23.88 3.07
CA THR A 82 5.25 24.80 2.21
C THR A 82 5.05 26.27 2.61
N ALA A 83 3.88 26.62 3.16
CA ALA A 83 3.59 27.99 3.60
C ALA A 83 4.17 28.34 4.99
N SER A 84 4.21 27.37 5.92
CA SER A 84 4.56 27.63 7.33
C SER A 84 5.80 26.88 7.82
N GLY A 85 6.28 25.89 7.10
CA GLY A 85 7.30 24.94 7.57
C GLY A 85 6.78 23.89 8.55
N LEU A 86 5.50 23.91 8.94
CA LEU A 86 4.92 22.95 9.89
C LEU A 86 4.05 21.92 9.16
N PRO A 87 4.17 20.63 9.51
CA PRO A 87 5.04 20.04 10.55
C PRO A 87 6.40 19.55 10.02
N PHE A 88 6.73 19.72 8.72
CA PHE A 88 7.80 19.02 8.01
C PHE A 88 9.16 19.74 8.03
N GLY A 89 9.22 20.99 8.52
CA GLY A 89 10.35 21.90 8.32
C GLY A 89 10.14 22.79 7.08
N SER A 90 10.99 23.76 6.87
CA SER A 90 10.88 24.68 5.72
C SER A 90 11.43 24.02 4.46
N TYR A 91 10.57 23.76 3.48
CA TYR A 91 10.92 23.13 2.21
C TYR A 91 10.16 23.75 1.04
N SER A 92 10.65 23.47 -0.17
CA SER A 92 10.03 23.90 -1.42
C SER A 92 10.14 22.84 -2.50
N TYR A 93 9.13 22.77 -3.34
CA TYR A 93 9.12 21.94 -4.54
C TYR A 93 9.86 22.64 -5.69
N ALA A 94 10.56 21.85 -6.52
CA ALA A 94 11.11 22.34 -7.78
C ALA A 94 9.97 22.69 -8.75
N SER A 95 10.00 23.92 -9.27
CA SER A 95 8.93 24.42 -10.14
C SER A 95 8.82 23.61 -11.45
N GLY A 96 7.61 23.20 -11.80
CA GLY A 96 7.24 22.61 -13.09
C GLY A 96 7.70 21.17 -13.33
N ARG A 97 8.47 20.55 -12.43
CA ARG A 97 9.01 19.19 -12.63
C ARG A 97 7.97 18.08 -12.43
N LEU A 98 7.04 18.26 -11.52
CA LEU A 98 6.01 17.26 -11.16
C LEU A 98 4.62 17.60 -11.72
N GLY A 99 4.57 18.34 -12.82
CA GLY A 99 3.34 18.69 -13.52
C GLY A 99 2.57 19.89 -12.91
N PRO A 100 1.24 19.97 -13.12
CA PRO A 100 0.42 21.07 -12.62
C PRO A 100 0.44 21.17 -11.11
N ALA A 101 0.42 22.40 -10.59
CA ALA A 101 0.46 22.68 -9.15
C ALA A 101 -0.74 23.51 -8.70
N LEU A 102 -1.12 23.35 -7.44
CA LEU A 102 -2.01 24.26 -6.70
C LEU A 102 -1.14 25.09 -5.77
N GLY A 103 -1.00 26.38 -6.08
CA GLY A 103 0.03 27.20 -5.44
C GLY A 103 1.44 26.67 -5.75
N THR A 104 2.17 26.27 -4.71
CA THR A 104 3.53 25.72 -4.83
C THR A 104 3.57 24.18 -4.82
N VAL A 105 2.44 23.51 -4.55
CA VAL A 105 2.37 22.05 -4.37
C VAL A 105 1.88 21.36 -5.64
N PRO A 106 2.65 20.43 -6.23
CA PRO A 106 2.21 19.66 -7.39
C PRO A 106 0.98 18.81 -7.07
N LEU A 107 -0.05 18.83 -7.93
CA LEU A 107 -1.29 18.08 -7.72
C LEU A 107 -1.07 16.57 -7.59
N ILE A 108 -0.03 16.05 -8.26
CA ILE A 108 0.31 14.62 -8.22
C ILE A 108 0.65 14.15 -6.79
N ILE A 109 1.07 15.03 -5.90
CA ILE A 109 1.41 14.72 -4.50
C ILE A 109 0.18 14.18 -3.75
N GLY A 110 -1.02 14.68 -4.03
CA GLY A 110 -2.23 14.11 -3.44
C GLY A 110 -2.43 12.63 -3.81
N LEU A 111 -2.12 12.24 -5.05
CA LEU A 111 -2.15 10.83 -5.45
C LEU A 111 -1.00 10.03 -4.82
N ALA A 112 0.16 10.64 -4.57
CA ALA A 112 1.26 10.00 -3.86
C ALA A 112 0.85 9.62 -2.44
N TRP A 113 0.19 10.52 -1.70
CA TRP A 113 -0.39 10.21 -0.39
C TRP A 113 -1.38 9.03 -0.45
N THR A 114 -2.23 8.97 -1.50
CA THR A 114 -3.14 7.83 -1.70
C THR A 114 -2.39 6.54 -1.98
N ALA A 115 -1.36 6.59 -2.83
CA ALA A 115 -0.56 5.44 -3.24
C ALA A 115 0.24 4.83 -2.07
N GLY A 116 0.71 5.65 -1.11
CA GLY A 116 1.37 5.17 0.09
C GLY A 116 0.39 4.69 1.17
N ALA A 117 -0.63 5.52 1.46
CA ALA A 117 -1.53 5.28 2.59
C ALA A 117 -2.46 4.07 2.39
N TYR A 118 -3.06 3.92 1.21
CA TYR A 118 -4.05 2.87 0.98
C TYR A 118 -3.48 1.45 1.04
N PRO A 119 -2.35 1.12 0.38
CA PRO A 119 -1.71 -0.19 0.53
C PRO A 119 -1.27 -0.48 1.96
N ALA A 120 -0.69 0.49 2.67
CA ALA A 120 -0.29 0.35 4.06
C ALA A 120 -1.49 0.07 4.98
N TRP A 121 -2.61 0.78 4.77
CA TRP A 121 -3.85 0.56 5.52
C TRP A 121 -4.44 -0.83 5.27
N CYS A 122 -4.49 -1.30 4.02
CA CYS A 122 -4.96 -2.64 3.66
C CYS A 122 -4.05 -3.74 4.24
N ALA A 123 -2.74 -3.55 4.16
CA ALA A 123 -1.75 -4.49 4.70
C ALA A 123 -1.89 -4.62 6.23
N ALA A 124 -2.02 -3.49 6.93
CA ALA A 124 -2.20 -3.46 8.38
C ALA A 124 -3.54 -4.10 8.81
N ASP A 125 -4.63 -3.85 8.10
CA ASP A 125 -5.92 -4.52 8.35
C ASP A 125 -5.79 -6.04 8.17
N ARG A 126 -5.08 -6.51 7.15
CA ARG A 126 -4.80 -7.94 6.93
C ARG A 126 -4.06 -8.56 8.12
N VAL A 127 -2.99 -7.94 8.58
CA VAL A 127 -2.17 -8.43 9.70
C VAL A 127 -2.93 -8.37 11.02
N ALA A 128 -3.68 -7.30 11.26
CA ALA A 128 -4.43 -7.10 12.50
C ALA A 128 -5.64 -8.02 12.65
N ARG A 129 -6.19 -8.58 11.56
CA ARG A 129 -7.37 -9.49 11.60
C ARG A 129 -7.13 -10.74 12.46
N GLY A 130 -5.89 -11.21 12.59
CA GLY A 130 -5.53 -12.34 13.45
C GLY A 130 -5.59 -12.04 14.95
N ARG A 131 -5.83 -10.79 15.37
CA ARG A 131 -5.82 -10.35 16.77
C ARG A 131 -7.23 -10.15 17.30
N VAL A 132 -7.57 -10.83 18.39
CA VAL A 132 -8.88 -10.70 19.04
C VAL A 132 -8.97 -9.42 19.88
N ARG A 133 -7.89 -9.09 20.64
CA ARG A 133 -7.79 -7.89 21.47
C ARG A 133 -6.83 -6.87 20.87
N GLY A 134 -7.16 -5.59 20.98
CA GLY A 134 -6.29 -4.49 20.50
C GLY A 134 -6.14 -4.38 18.97
N ARG A 135 -7.04 -5.03 18.18
CA ARG A 135 -6.97 -5.05 16.71
C ARG A 135 -6.84 -3.65 16.09
N ARG A 136 -7.63 -2.69 16.57
CA ARG A 136 -7.60 -1.32 16.04
C ARG A 136 -6.28 -0.61 16.31
N GLY A 137 -5.80 -0.68 17.57
CA GLY A 137 -4.50 -0.08 17.92
C GLY A 137 -3.38 -0.69 17.10
N ALA A 138 -3.36 -2.03 16.96
CA ALA A 138 -2.37 -2.71 16.13
C ALA A 138 -2.46 -2.30 14.65
N GLN A 139 -3.68 -2.21 14.08
CA GLN A 139 -3.87 -1.76 12.70
C GLN A 139 -3.38 -0.34 12.51
N LEU A 140 -3.73 0.58 13.41
CA LEU A 140 -3.30 1.97 13.35
C LEU A 140 -1.78 2.09 13.41
N MET A 141 -1.15 1.44 14.39
CA MET A 141 0.32 1.47 14.55
C MET A 141 1.05 0.87 13.34
N LEU A 142 0.59 -0.28 12.85
CA LEU A 142 1.21 -0.95 11.70
C LEU A 142 1.04 -0.14 10.41
N ALA A 143 -0.15 0.43 10.17
CA ALA A 143 -0.39 1.26 8.99
C ALA A 143 0.43 2.55 9.03
N THR A 144 0.53 3.19 10.20
CA THR A 144 1.38 4.37 10.42
C THR A 144 2.85 4.03 10.17
N ALA A 145 3.38 2.95 10.75
CA ALA A 145 4.74 2.51 10.51
C ALA A 145 5.01 2.21 9.04
N GLY A 146 4.05 1.59 8.35
CA GLY A 146 4.16 1.31 6.91
C GLY A 146 4.22 2.57 6.06
N LEU A 147 3.43 3.59 6.37
CA LEU A 147 3.41 4.85 5.63
C LEU A 147 4.66 5.70 5.92
N VAL A 148 5.06 5.82 7.19
CA VAL A 148 6.31 6.52 7.56
C VAL A 148 7.53 5.79 7.01
N GLY A 149 7.51 4.45 7.01
CA GLY A 149 8.58 3.66 6.40
C GLY A 149 8.73 3.88 4.89
N TRP A 150 7.62 4.15 4.20
CA TRP A 150 7.66 4.55 2.79
C TRP A 150 8.29 5.92 2.60
N ASP A 151 7.99 6.88 3.46
CA ASP A 151 8.59 8.21 3.43
C ASP A 151 10.11 8.18 3.62
N LEU A 152 10.63 7.26 4.45
CA LEU A 152 12.06 7.04 4.62
C LEU A 152 12.78 6.57 3.33
N TYR A 153 12.05 6.07 2.34
CA TYR A 153 12.53 5.88 0.98
C TYR A 153 12.27 7.12 0.12
N LEU A 154 11.03 7.63 0.14
CA LEU A 154 10.55 8.64 -0.80
C LEU A 154 11.34 9.94 -0.71
N ASP A 155 11.44 10.53 0.49
CA ASP A 155 12.07 11.84 0.65
C ASP A 155 13.55 11.85 0.28
N PRO A 156 14.40 10.92 0.75
CA PRO A 156 15.79 10.90 0.32
C PRO A 156 15.96 10.71 -1.19
N GLN A 157 15.10 9.92 -1.83
CA GLN A 157 15.10 9.70 -3.27
C GLN A 157 14.73 10.97 -4.04
N MET A 158 13.66 11.62 -3.65
CA MET A 158 13.16 12.81 -4.32
C MET A 158 14.06 14.03 -4.11
N VAL A 159 14.68 14.14 -2.94
CA VAL A 159 15.71 15.17 -2.69
C VAL A 159 16.96 14.91 -3.52
N ALA A 160 17.42 13.68 -3.62
CA ALA A 160 18.56 13.32 -4.47
C ALA A 160 18.30 13.63 -5.96
N ASP A 161 17.03 13.52 -6.40
CA ASP A 161 16.61 13.91 -7.75
C ASP A 161 16.30 15.41 -7.88
N GLY A 162 16.38 16.20 -6.79
CA GLY A 162 16.08 17.63 -6.80
C GLY A 162 14.62 17.99 -7.05
N GLN A 163 13.68 17.10 -6.66
CA GLN A 163 12.24 17.36 -6.78
C GLN A 163 11.73 18.31 -5.72
N TRP A 164 12.34 18.26 -4.51
CA TRP A 164 12.16 19.22 -3.44
C TRP A 164 13.41 19.27 -2.56
N SER A 165 13.50 20.31 -1.73
CA SER A 165 14.62 20.50 -0.81
C SER A 165 14.21 21.27 0.42
N TRP A 166 14.85 20.97 1.55
CA TRP A 166 14.74 21.72 2.79
C TRP A 166 15.76 22.82 2.87
N THR A 167 15.40 23.93 3.52
CA THR A 167 16.27 25.10 3.72
C THR A 167 16.64 25.26 5.20
N GLY A 168 17.80 25.87 5.44
CA GLY A 168 18.30 26.14 6.80
C GLY A 168 19.16 25.02 7.38
N ARG A 169 19.48 25.16 8.69
CA ARG A 169 20.19 24.15 9.47
C ARG A 169 19.20 23.37 10.32
N PHE A 170 19.27 22.06 10.27
CA PHE A 170 18.34 21.18 10.99
C PHE A 170 19.06 19.88 11.42
N PRO A 171 18.61 19.24 12.52
CA PRO A 171 19.03 17.90 12.85
C PRO A 171 18.49 16.92 11.81
N SER A 172 19.31 15.95 11.43
CA SER A 172 18.97 14.90 10.44
C SER A 172 19.30 13.51 10.97
N LEU A 173 18.73 12.50 10.35
CA LEU A 173 19.13 11.11 10.65
C LEU A 173 20.54 10.82 10.10
N PRO A 174 21.33 9.98 10.77
CA PRO A 174 22.63 9.56 10.28
C PRO A 174 22.56 9.02 8.84
N GLY A 175 23.37 9.58 7.94
CA GLY A 175 23.40 9.21 6.54
C GLY A 175 22.27 9.83 5.67
N LEU A 176 21.40 10.66 6.22
CA LEU A 176 20.33 11.38 5.53
C LEU A 176 20.37 12.88 5.81
N PRO A 177 21.49 13.58 5.50
CA PRO A 177 21.70 14.97 5.92
C PRO A 177 20.76 15.99 5.23
N GLN A 178 20.12 15.62 4.12
CA GLN A 178 19.27 16.50 3.34
C GLN A 178 17.81 16.54 3.82
N VAL A 179 17.40 15.62 4.72
CA VAL A 179 16.02 15.52 5.21
C VAL A 179 16.01 15.75 6.73
N PRO A 180 15.26 16.74 7.24
CA PRO A 180 15.24 17.03 8.66
C PRO A 180 14.46 15.98 9.47
N VAL A 181 14.85 15.76 10.73
CA VAL A 181 14.10 14.90 11.66
C VAL A 181 12.66 15.41 11.84
N SER A 182 12.44 16.73 11.80
CA SER A 182 11.08 17.31 11.85
C SER A 182 10.17 16.80 10.75
N ASN A 183 10.71 16.51 9.56
CA ASN A 183 9.93 15.91 8.48
C ASN A 183 9.38 14.53 8.89
N TYR A 184 10.22 13.65 9.38
CA TYR A 184 9.78 12.29 9.80
C TYR A 184 8.80 12.33 10.96
N LEU A 185 8.96 13.28 11.89
CA LEU A 185 7.98 13.51 12.97
C LEU A 185 6.66 14.08 12.43
N GLY A 186 6.72 14.95 11.44
CA GLY A 186 5.56 15.44 10.72
C GLY A 186 4.82 14.31 10.00
N TRP A 187 5.55 13.45 9.28
CA TRP A 187 4.99 12.27 8.65
C TRP A 187 4.34 11.32 9.67
N LEU A 188 4.98 11.10 10.83
CA LEU A 188 4.40 10.30 11.89
C LEU A 188 3.07 10.87 12.38
N LEU A 189 3.01 12.17 12.66
CA LEU A 189 1.78 12.85 13.08
C LEU A 189 0.68 12.73 12.03
N ILE A 190 0.98 13.08 10.78
CA ILE A 190 -0.02 13.05 9.70
C ILE A 190 -0.45 11.63 9.38
N ALA A 191 0.47 10.67 9.40
CA ALA A 191 0.14 9.25 9.21
C ALA A 191 -0.82 8.73 10.28
N VAL A 192 -0.61 9.05 11.57
CA VAL A 192 -1.54 8.68 12.65
C VAL A 192 -2.93 9.27 12.39
N LEU A 193 -3.02 10.56 12.07
CA LEU A 193 -4.29 11.23 11.82
C LEU A 193 -5.00 10.65 10.59
N MET A 194 -4.27 10.44 9.51
CA MET A 194 -4.79 9.89 8.26
C MET A 194 -5.30 8.44 8.44
N MET A 195 -4.51 7.60 9.12
CA MET A 195 -4.91 6.20 9.39
C MET A 195 -6.11 6.12 10.34
N ALA A 196 -6.19 7.01 11.33
CA ALA A 196 -7.36 7.12 12.22
C ALA A 196 -8.61 7.58 11.45
N ALA A 197 -8.47 8.51 10.50
CA ALA A 197 -9.56 8.96 9.64
C ALA A 197 -10.04 7.83 8.71
N LEU A 198 -9.13 7.05 8.11
CA LEU A 198 -9.47 5.88 7.28
C LEU A 198 -10.17 4.78 8.10
N ASP A 199 -9.73 4.51 9.34
CA ASP A 199 -10.42 3.57 10.25
C ASP A 199 -11.83 4.07 10.59
N SER A 200 -11.99 5.36 10.83
CA SER A 200 -13.29 5.97 11.08
C SER A 200 -14.20 5.89 9.86
N LEU A 201 -13.68 6.18 8.66
CA LEU A 201 -14.41 6.03 7.41
C LEU A 201 -14.92 4.59 7.23
N GLY A 202 -14.11 3.58 7.56
CA GLY A 202 -14.50 2.17 7.50
C GLY A 202 -15.65 1.80 8.43
N ARG A 203 -15.87 2.58 9.50
CA ARG A 203 -17.00 2.39 10.45
C ARG A 203 -18.29 3.03 9.97
N TYR A 204 -18.21 4.24 9.41
CA TYR A 204 -19.38 5.02 8.98
C TYR A 204 -19.86 4.63 7.58
N ALA A 205 -18.96 4.17 6.74
CA ALA A 205 -19.27 3.69 5.39
C ALA A 205 -18.75 2.25 5.22
N PRO A 206 -19.37 1.25 5.90
CA PRO A 206 -18.93 -0.13 5.80
C PRO A 206 -18.95 -0.57 4.34
N ALA A 207 -17.85 -1.12 3.88
CA ALA A 207 -17.75 -1.67 2.54
C ALA A 207 -18.85 -2.71 2.31
N ALA A 208 -19.45 -2.71 1.13
CA ALA A 208 -20.32 -3.79 0.70
C ALA A 208 -19.59 -5.11 0.97
N ARG A 209 -20.28 -6.07 1.61
CA ARG A 209 -19.67 -7.35 2.02
C ARG A 209 -19.16 -8.09 0.80
N VAL A 210 -17.88 -7.94 0.46
CA VAL A 210 -17.24 -8.73 -0.57
C VAL A 210 -17.01 -10.13 -0.02
N ARG A 211 -17.77 -11.10 -0.53
CA ARG A 211 -17.52 -12.52 -0.28
C ARG A 211 -16.11 -12.86 -0.80
N GLY A 212 -15.19 -13.24 0.10
CA GLY A 212 -13.84 -13.66 -0.27
C GLY A 212 -12.71 -12.71 0.13
N HIS A 213 -12.64 -12.31 1.40
CA HIS A 213 -11.69 -11.34 1.95
C HIS A 213 -10.20 -11.58 1.62
N GLY A 214 -9.76 -12.81 1.37
CA GLY A 214 -8.35 -13.11 1.11
C GLY A 214 -7.87 -12.74 -0.30
N ALA A 215 -8.72 -12.88 -1.31
CA ALA A 215 -8.39 -12.56 -2.70
C ALA A 215 -8.71 -11.10 -3.07
N ALA A 216 -9.57 -10.43 -2.28
CA ALA A 216 -9.95 -9.06 -2.52
C ALA A 216 -8.80 -8.08 -2.25
N ASP A 217 -7.96 -8.33 -1.24
CA ASP A 217 -6.88 -7.42 -0.85
C ASP A 217 -5.52 -7.75 -1.53
N ALA A 218 -5.48 -8.71 -2.46
CA ALA A 218 -4.21 -9.17 -3.06
C ALA A 218 -3.42 -8.03 -3.73
N LEU A 219 -4.08 -7.15 -4.49
CA LEU A 219 -3.40 -6.05 -5.17
C LEU A 219 -2.73 -5.07 -4.19
N PRO A 220 -3.42 -4.46 -3.20
CA PRO A 220 -2.73 -3.54 -2.30
C PRO A 220 -1.63 -4.21 -1.48
N LEU A 221 -1.76 -5.50 -1.13
CA LEU A 221 -0.67 -6.25 -0.50
C LEU A 221 0.53 -6.41 -1.44
N THR A 222 0.30 -6.72 -2.71
CA THR A 222 1.36 -6.81 -3.73
C THR A 222 2.06 -5.47 -3.89
N LEU A 223 1.31 -4.36 -3.99
CA LEU A 223 1.88 -3.02 -4.12
C LEU A 223 2.71 -2.65 -2.88
N TYR A 224 2.22 -2.96 -1.67
CA TYR A 224 2.97 -2.72 -0.44
C TYR A 224 4.30 -3.51 -0.40
N LEU A 225 4.24 -4.82 -0.69
CA LEU A 225 5.42 -5.68 -0.70
C LEU A 225 6.41 -5.28 -1.80
N TRP A 226 5.90 -4.91 -2.97
CA TRP A 226 6.72 -4.39 -4.07
C TRP A 226 7.43 -3.10 -3.67
N THR A 227 6.71 -2.13 -3.09
CA THR A 227 7.31 -0.88 -2.62
C THR A 227 8.38 -1.15 -1.57
N TRP A 228 8.11 -1.99 -0.58
CA TRP A 228 9.08 -2.34 0.45
C TRP A 228 10.35 -2.97 -0.12
N LEU A 229 10.21 -4.07 -0.86
CA LEU A 229 11.35 -4.86 -1.34
C LEU A 229 12.02 -4.20 -2.54
N GLY A 230 11.23 -3.67 -3.47
CA GLY A 230 11.72 -3.01 -4.68
C GLY A 230 12.45 -1.71 -4.38
N SER A 231 11.93 -0.88 -3.46
CA SER A 231 12.63 0.35 -3.06
C SER A 231 13.92 0.01 -2.30
N GLY A 232 13.92 -1.00 -1.41
CA GLY A 232 15.15 -1.45 -0.75
C GLY A 232 16.23 -1.85 -1.76
N LEU A 233 15.87 -2.62 -2.78
CA LEU A 233 16.78 -3.01 -3.86
C LEU A 233 17.23 -1.78 -4.67
N ALA A 234 16.29 -0.93 -5.08
CA ALA A 234 16.62 0.24 -5.91
C ALA A 234 17.57 1.20 -5.21
N HIS A 235 17.33 1.50 -3.93
CA HIS A 235 18.14 2.42 -3.14
C HIS A 235 19.55 1.89 -2.86
N THR A 236 19.72 0.59 -2.66
CA THR A 236 21.04 -0.01 -2.45
C THR A 236 21.84 -0.16 -3.73
N VAL A 237 21.22 -0.69 -4.80
CA VAL A 237 21.94 -1.14 -6.00
C VAL A 237 22.06 -0.06 -7.04
N PHE A 238 21.02 0.77 -7.22
CA PHE A 238 20.94 1.68 -8.36
C PHE A 238 21.07 3.16 -7.99
N LEU A 239 20.58 3.56 -6.82
CA LEU A 239 20.46 4.98 -6.44
C LEU A 239 21.57 5.44 -5.50
N GLY A 240 22.35 4.53 -4.91
CA GLY A 240 23.40 4.88 -3.95
C GLY A 240 22.88 5.45 -2.62
N LEU A 241 21.61 5.22 -2.28
CA LEU A 241 20.92 5.74 -1.10
C LEU A 241 20.88 4.70 0.03
N THR A 242 22.02 4.15 0.40
CA THR A 242 22.12 3.01 1.33
C THR A 242 21.50 3.29 2.70
N ALA A 243 21.69 4.49 3.27
CA ALA A 243 21.07 4.85 4.55
C ALA A 243 19.54 4.81 4.47
N SER A 244 18.95 5.42 3.44
CA SER A 244 17.52 5.38 3.16
C SER A 244 17.04 3.93 2.95
N ALA A 245 17.82 3.10 2.23
CA ALA A 245 17.52 1.69 2.07
C ALA A 245 17.37 0.97 3.41
N VAL A 246 18.30 1.17 4.34
CA VAL A 246 18.26 0.52 5.66
C VAL A 246 17.06 1.00 6.47
N TYR A 247 16.86 2.33 6.60
CA TYR A 247 15.77 2.88 7.40
C TYR A 247 14.39 2.47 6.85
N GLY A 248 14.17 2.63 5.55
CA GLY A 248 12.91 2.28 4.90
C GLY A 248 12.65 0.77 4.94
N PHE A 249 13.69 -0.06 4.72
CA PHE A 249 13.55 -1.51 4.75
C PHE A 249 13.16 -2.01 6.15
N VAL A 250 13.78 -1.49 7.20
CA VAL A 250 13.46 -1.86 8.59
C VAL A 250 12.06 -1.37 8.97
N ALA A 251 11.73 -0.10 8.69
CA ALA A 251 10.46 0.48 9.08
C ALA A 251 9.27 -0.16 8.35
N MET A 252 9.31 -0.28 7.02
CA MET A 252 8.28 -0.99 6.26
C MET A 252 8.26 -2.49 6.57
N GLY A 253 9.40 -3.07 6.91
CA GLY A 253 9.54 -4.48 7.25
C GLY A 253 8.74 -4.90 8.48
N VAL A 254 8.49 -3.98 9.42
CA VAL A 254 7.63 -4.23 10.58
C VAL A 254 6.24 -4.70 10.14
N LEU A 255 5.65 -4.06 9.14
CA LEU A 255 4.38 -4.48 8.56
C LEU A 255 4.56 -5.58 7.50
N GLY A 256 5.59 -5.48 6.65
CA GLY A 256 5.87 -6.39 5.54
C GLY A 256 6.05 -7.84 5.98
N THR A 257 6.81 -8.09 7.04
CA THR A 257 6.99 -9.44 7.60
C THR A 257 5.68 -10.01 8.13
N GLY A 258 4.83 -9.18 8.76
CA GLY A 258 3.48 -9.56 9.16
C GLY A 258 2.59 -9.96 7.98
N VAL A 259 2.68 -9.24 6.86
CA VAL A 259 1.97 -9.60 5.61
C VAL A 259 2.44 -10.96 5.10
N LEU A 260 3.75 -11.19 4.97
CA LEU A 260 4.31 -12.46 4.52
C LEU A 260 3.87 -13.63 5.40
N ALA A 261 3.95 -13.48 6.73
CA ALA A 261 3.48 -14.49 7.68
C ALA A 261 1.99 -14.81 7.51
N SER A 262 1.15 -13.78 7.27
CA SER A 262 -0.28 -13.94 7.04
C SER A 262 -0.64 -14.68 5.75
N LEU A 263 0.21 -14.60 4.73
CA LEU A 263 0.04 -15.33 3.47
C LEU A 263 0.41 -16.81 3.63
N GLY A 264 1.49 -17.12 4.37
CA GLY A 264 1.92 -18.50 4.66
C GLY A 264 0.89 -19.28 5.46
N SER A 265 0.30 -18.69 6.49
CA SER A 265 -0.72 -19.35 7.33
C SER A 265 -2.01 -19.68 6.56
N SER A 266 -2.38 -18.87 5.58
CA SER A 266 -3.56 -19.11 4.73
C SER A 266 -3.37 -20.29 3.75
N GLY A 267 -2.14 -20.63 3.40
CA GLY A 267 -1.78 -21.80 2.56
C GLY A 267 -1.88 -23.12 3.32
N SER A 268 -1.37 -23.16 4.56
CA SER A 268 -1.36 -24.37 5.41
C SER A 268 -2.77 -24.83 5.76
N GLY A 269 -3.69 -23.91 6.10
CA GLY A 269 -5.08 -24.24 6.42
C GLY A 269 -5.86 -24.85 5.25
N ARG A 270 -5.56 -24.46 4.01
CA ARG A 270 -6.20 -25.06 2.81
C ARG A 270 -5.67 -26.46 2.51
N HIS A 271 -4.41 -26.75 2.78
CA HIS A 271 -3.83 -28.08 2.60
C HIS A 271 -4.37 -29.09 3.63
N THR A 272 -4.52 -28.67 4.89
CA THR A 272 -5.12 -29.52 5.93
C THR A 272 -6.61 -29.77 5.69
N ALA A 273 -7.38 -28.76 5.28
CA ALA A 273 -8.79 -28.93 4.93
C ALA A 273 -9.00 -29.85 3.70
N ARG A 274 -8.15 -29.73 2.66
CA ARG A 274 -8.18 -30.63 1.50
C ARG A 274 -7.82 -32.07 1.87
N ARG A 275 -6.82 -32.28 2.73
CA ARG A 275 -6.45 -33.60 3.24
C ARG A 275 -7.55 -34.21 4.09
N ALA A 276 -8.21 -33.44 4.95
CA ALA A 276 -9.34 -33.91 5.76
C ALA A 276 -10.55 -34.29 4.88
N ALA A 277 -10.88 -33.46 3.86
CA ALA A 277 -11.95 -33.77 2.90
C ALA A 277 -11.66 -35.00 2.06
N ALA A 278 -10.40 -35.22 1.61
CA ALA A 278 -9.99 -36.42 0.89
C ALA A 278 -10.03 -37.66 1.78
N ALA A 279 -9.69 -37.55 3.06
CA ALA A 279 -9.77 -38.64 4.01
C ALA A 279 -11.22 -39.04 4.36
N SER A 280 -12.15 -38.07 4.37
CA SER A 280 -13.57 -38.36 4.63
C SER A 280 -14.31 -38.91 3.42
N SER A 281 -13.87 -38.68 2.19
CA SER A 281 -14.46 -39.21 0.97
C SER A 281 -14.02 -40.65 0.67
N GLY A 282 -12.96 -41.15 1.33
CA GLY A 282 -12.37 -42.48 1.09
C GLY A 282 -12.87 -43.61 2.03
N LYS A 283 -13.81 -43.38 2.94
CA LYS A 283 -14.32 -44.41 3.89
C LYS A 283 -15.84 -44.56 3.80
N ARG A 284 -16.31 -45.33 2.82
CA ARG A 284 -17.49 -46.18 3.00
C ARG A 284 -17.04 -47.62 2.93
N PRO A 285 -16.98 -48.40 4.02
CA PRO A 285 -16.83 -49.87 3.90
C PRO A 285 -18.12 -50.41 3.32
N ALA A 286 -17.98 -51.23 2.26
CA ALA A 286 -19.06 -52.05 1.74
C ALA A 286 -19.53 -52.99 2.83
N GLN A 287 -20.81 -52.96 3.18
CA GLN A 287 -21.41 -53.98 4.02
C GLN A 287 -21.43 -55.31 3.26
N PRO A 288 -21.01 -56.42 3.89
CA PRO A 288 -21.13 -57.75 3.27
C PRO A 288 -22.62 -58.14 3.21
N GLY A 289 -23.07 -58.39 2.00
CA GLY A 289 -24.44 -58.92 1.75
C GLY A 289 -24.65 -60.21 2.52
N THR A 290 -25.65 -60.25 3.38
CA THR A 290 -26.20 -61.45 3.99
C THR A 290 -26.95 -62.27 2.92
N MET A 291 -26.38 -63.41 2.55
CA MET A 291 -27.09 -64.43 1.78
C MET A 291 -28.25 -64.97 2.62
N GLY A 292 -29.45 -64.65 2.21
CA GLY A 292 -30.67 -65.27 2.73
C GLY A 292 -30.83 -66.68 2.22
N GLY A 293 -30.83 -67.61 3.13
CA GLY A 293 -30.98 -69.02 2.87
C GLY A 293 -32.34 -69.36 2.27
N CYS A 294 -32.26 -70.22 1.24
CA CYS A 294 -33.36 -71.03 0.65
C CYS A 294 -33.85 -72.00 1.68
N LYS A 295 -35.13 -72.00 2.06
CA LYS A 295 -35.82 -73.13 2.67
C LYS A 295 -36.92 -73.60 1.72
N LEU A 296 -36.70 -74.87 1.29
CA LEU A 296 -37.70 -75.75 0.70
C LEU A 296 -38.82 -76.11 1.72
N ARG A 297 -40.04 -75.87 1.36
CA ARG A 297 -41.19 -76.81 1.35
C ARG A 297 -42.42 -76.14 0.79
#